data_1ca8c59687b9f9d563591af3affc205d
#
_entry.id   1ca8c59687b9f9d563591af3affc205d
#
_cell.length_a   1.000
_cell.length_b   1.000
_cell.length_c   1.000
_cell.angle_alpha   90.00
_cell.angle_beta   90.00
_cell.angle_gamma   90.00
#
_symmetry.space_group_name_H-M   'P 1'
#
loop_
_entity.id
_entity.type
_entity.pdbx_description
1 polymer ?
#
loop_
_entity_poly.entity_id
_entity_poly.type
_entity_poly.pdbx_seq_one_letter_code
_entity_poly.pdbx_strand_id
1 'polypeptide(L)'
;RSADWVTIRSRAFSAAFDGLRSAARMVVADIDSDLEGESTTGSLDIQDPNLMARTAADLADVVVVVAQPTTTGLHGLAVEIHELRSHGVPGDRILVVVNRAPRSARHRADLTRAIADLTGAADLADPHAGPVFVPERRTLENVHRDLARFPSAIAGPPKAGVTAVL
;
A
#
# COMPACT_ATOMS: atom_id res chain seq x y z
N ARG A 1 14.34 29.89 10.01
CA ARG A 1 13.97 29.16 11.25
C ARG A 1 12.85 28.14 11.07
N SER A 2 11.91 28.31 10.09
CA SER A 2 10.87 27.30 9.85
C SER A 2 11.40 26.12 9.02
N ALA A 3 12.28 26.35 8.06
CA ALA A 3 12.92 25.28 7.27
C ALA A 3 13.73 24.27 8.12
N ASP A 4 14.35 24.75 9.19
CA ASP A 4 15.13 23.89 10.11
C ASP A 4 14.22 22.90 10.84
N TRP A 5 13.01 23.33 11.20
CA TRP A 5 12.04 22.50 11.92
C TRP A 5 11.53 21.33 11.08
N VAL A 6 11.28 21.55 9.79
CA VAL A 6 10.85 20.49 8.85
C VAL A 6 11.94 19.46 8.64
N THR A 7 13.18 19.94 8.47
CA THR A 7 14.34 19.07 8.33
C THR A 7 14.58 18.22 9.60
N ILE A 8 14.36 18.80 10.78
CA ILE A 8 14.47 18.08 12.05
C ILE A 8 13.39 17.01 12.17
N ARG A 9 12.13 17.32 11.78
CA ARG A 9 11.03 16.34 11.79
C ARG A 9 11.29 15.17 10.85
N SER A 10 11.71 15.43 9.62
CA SER A 10 12.04 14.39 8.66
C SER A 10 13.15 13.47 9.16
N ARG A 11 14.24 14.05 9.68
CA ARG A 11 15.36 13.28 10.25
C ARG A 11 14.95 12.48 11.50
N ALA A 12 14.12 13.06 12.37
CA ALA A 12 13.62 12.36 13.55
C ALA A 12 12.73 11.19 13.18
N PHE A 13 11.88 11.36 12.17
CA PHE A 13 11.02 10.30 11.67
C PHE A 13 11.83 9.17 11.02
N SER A 14 12.79 9.51 10.14
CA SER A 14 13.67 8.51 9.52
C SER A 14 14.46 7.74 10.57
N ALA A 15 15.04 8.43 11.57
CA ALA A 15 15.76 7.78 12.65
C ALA A 15 14.89 6.87 13.52
N ALA A 16 13.62 7.26 13.76
CA ALA A 16 12.66 6.41 14.45
C ALA A 16 12.31 5.15 13.63
N PHE A 17 12.14 5.32 12.32
CA PHE A 17 11.86 4.21 11.40
C PHE A 17 13.03 3.22 11.33
N ASP A 18 14.26 3.73 11.25
CA ASP A 18 15.50 2.92 11.28
C ASP A 18 15.64 2.17 12.61
N GLY A 19 15.30 2.83 13.71
CA GLY A 19 15.24 2.21 15.04
C GLY A 19 14.25 1.05 15.11
N LEU A 20 13.05 1.22 14.54
CA LEU A 20 12.03 0.16 14.46
C LEU A 20 12.49 -1.00 13.59
N ARG A 21 13.09 -0.71 12.42
CA ARG A 21 13.64 -1.74 11.52
C ARG A 21 14.75 -2.55 12.19
N SER A 22 15.56 -1.92 13.02
CA SER A 22 16.63 -2.60 13.76
C SER A 22 16.11 -3.46 14.91
N ALA A 23 14.98 -3.07 15.51
CA ALA A 23 14.41 -3.75 16.68
C ALA A 23 13.41 -4.85 16.33
N ALA A 24 12.83 -4.85 15.11
CA ALA A 24 11.78 -5.76 14.70
C ALA A 24 12.15 -6.48 13.40
N ARG A 25 11.71 -7.75 13.28
CA ARG A 25 11.88 -8.52 12.03
C ARG A 25 10.98 -8.02 10.90
N MET A 26 9.89 -7.37 11.24
CA MET A 26 8.92 -6.80 10.32
C MET A 26 8.32 -5.57 10.96
N VAL A 27 8.24 -4.49 10.20
CA VAL A 27 7.55 -3.25 10.56
C VAL A 27 6.43 -3.05 9.54
N VAL A 28 5.23 -2.81 10.02
CA VAL A 28 4.07 -2.45 9.18
C VAL A 28 3.67 -1.04 9.56
N ALA A 29 3.74 -0.13 8.59
CA ALA A 29 3.24 1.23 8.73
C ALA A 29 1.89 1.34 8.03
N ASP A 30 0.87 1.81 8.74
CA ASP A 30 -0.44 2.18 8.18
C ASP A 30 -0.37 3.69 7.90
N ILE A 31 -0.44 4.06 6.62
CA ILE A 31 -0.29 5.42 6.16
C ILE A 31 -1.50 5.83 5.32
N ASP A 32 -1.76 7.13 5.27
CA ASP A 32 -2.78 7.68 4.39
C ASP A 32 -2.35 7.55 2.93
N SER A 33 -3.33 7.38 2.03
CA SER A 33 -3.11 7.24 0.59
C SER A 33 -2.72 8.55 -0.10
N ASP A 34 -2.87 9.68 0.55
CA ASP A 34 -2.52 10.98 0.00
C ASP A 34 -1.00 11.20 0.05
N LEU A 35 -0.35 11.00 -1.09
CA LEU A 35 1.07 11.26 -1.30
C LEU A 35 1.33 12.64 -1.93
N GLU A 36 0.26 13.36 -2.32
CA GLU A 36 0.41 14.69 -2.91
C GLU A 36 1.08 15.65 -1.91
N GLY A 37 2.20 16.19 -2.29
CA GLY A 37 2.86 17.28 -1.59
C GLY A 37 2.50 18.60 -2.26
N GLU A 38 2.24 19.65 -1.51
CA GLU A 38 2.13 21.01 -2.03
C GLU A 38 3.46 21.50 -2.64
N SER A 39 3.91 20.83 -3.71
CA SER A 39 5.10 21.25 -4.45
C SER A 39 4.87 22.52 -5.26
N THR A 40 3.61 23.01 -5.37
CA THR A 40 3.22 24.07 -6.30
C THR A 40 3.04 25.45 -5.68
N THR A 41 3.00 25.61 -4.36
CA THR A 41 2.68 26.92 -3.75
C THR A 41 3.90 27.73 -3.31
N GLY A 42 5.12 27.19 -3.37
CA GLY A 42 6.33 27.95 -2.97
C GLY A 42 6.30 28.48 -1.52
N SER A 43 5.27 28.16 -0.76
CA SER A 43 5.12 28.50 0.63
C SER A 43 5.95 27.53 1.47
N LEU A 44 6.96 28.03 2.13
CA LEU A 44 7.77 27.33 3.13
C LEU A 44 6.99 27.06 4.43
N ASP A 45 5.71 27.27 4.42
CA ASP A 45 4.83 27.12 5.59
C ASP A 45 4.05 25.79 5.49
N ILE A 46 4.46 24.93 5.93
CA ILE A 46 5.03 23.70 6.23
C ILE A 46 4.37 22.98 7.37
N GLN A 47 3.32 22.45 7.03
CA GLN A 47 2.92 21.13 7.49
C GLN A 47 2.69 20.32 6.21
N ASP A 48 3.76 19.73 5.69
CA ASP A 48 3.59 18.72 4.67
C ASP A 48 2.95 17.50 5.36
N PRO A 49 1.60 17.36 5.33
CA PRO A 49 0.91 16.30 6.06
C PRO A 49 1.35 14.92 5.54
N ASN A 50 1.87 14.90 4.30
CA ASN A 50 2.19 13.69 3.58
C ASN A 50 3.68 13.33 3.64
N LEU A 51 4.49 14.14 4.32
CA LEU A 51 5.91 13.84 4.51
C LEU A 51 6.15 12.46 5.13
N MET A 52 5.34 12.10 6.11
CA MET A 52 5.47 10.79 6.77
C MET A 52 5.08 9.64 5.84
N ALA A 53 4.02 9.81 5.05
CA ALA A 53 3.58 8.82 4.07
C ALA A 53 4.63 8.61 2.98
N ARG A 54 5.16 9.68 2.40
CA ARG A 54 6.24 9.62 1.41
C ARG A 54 7.51 8.99 1.98
N THR A 55 7.95 9.41 3.16
CA THR A 55 9.15 8.83 3.78
C THR A 55 8.96 7.34 4.08
N ALA A 56 7.77 6.93 4.53
CA ALA A 56 7.46 5.52 4.76
C ALA A 56 7.47 4.72 3.45
N ALA A 57 6.90 5.27 2.36
CA ALA A 57 6.92 4.63 1.04
C ALA A 57 8.35 4.49 0.49
N ASP A 58 9.20 5.50 0.67
CA ASP A 58 10.60 5.47 0.25
C ASP A 58 11.41 4.40 0.98
N LEU A 59 11.19 4.27 2.30
CA LEU A 59 11.93 3.36 3.15
C LEU A 59 11.35 1.94 3.20
N ALA A 60 10.13 1.73 2.70
CA ALA A 60 9.48 0.42 2.71
C ALA A 60 10.16 -0.54 1.73
N ASP A 61 10.34 -1.79 2.12
CA ASP A 61 10.77 -2.85 1.21
C ASP A 61 9.63 -3.24 0.26
N VAL A 62 8.38 -3.15 0.73
CA VAL A 62 7.15 -3.39 -0.04
C VAL A 62 6.10 -2.35 0.34
N VAL A 63 5.48 -1.75 -0.66
CA VAL A 63 4.31 -0.88 -0.51
C VAL A 63 3.06 -1.66 -0.88
N VAL A 64 2.15 -1.83 0.07
CA VAL A 64 0.90 -2.58 -0.14
C VAL A 64 -0.23 -1.60 -0.40
N VAL A 65 -0.77 -1.61 -1.62
CA VAL A 65 -1.93 -0.79 -1.99
C VAL A 65 -3.19 -1.64 -1.92
N VAL A 66 -4.15 -1.22 -1.09
CA VAL A 66 -5.38 -2.00 -0.84
C VAL A 66 -6.57 -1.33 -1.51
N ALA A 67 -7.27 -2.07 -2.38
CA ALA A 67 -8.46 -1.58 -3.06
C ALA A 67 -9.66 -2.52 -2.87
N GLN A 68 -10.86 -2.00 -3.14
CA GLN A 68 -12.07 -2.81 -3.27
C GLN A 68 -12.38 -3.08 -4.75
N PRO A 69 -13.05 -4.21 -5.10
CA PRO A 69 -13.40 -4.58 -6.47
C PRO A 69 -14.62 -3.79 -6.98
N THR A 70 -14.60 -2.47 -6.84
CA THR A 70 -15.62 -1.54 -7.32
C THR A 70 -14.98 -0.57 -8.32
N THR A 71 -15.77 0.03 -9.18
CA THR A 71 -15.27 1.01 -10.16
C THR A 71 -14.49 2.15 -9.47
N THR A 72 -15.04 2.69 -8.39
CA THR A 72 -14.37 3.75 -7.61
C THR A 72 -13.09 3.22 -6.95
N GLY A 73 -13.12 2.00 -6.39
CA GLY A 73 -11.94 1.40 -5.76
C GLY A 73 -10.81 1.13 -6.75
N LEU A 74 -11.13 0.65 -7.97
CA LEU A 74 -10.13 0.42 -9.02
C LEU A 74 -9.58 1.73 -9.59
N HIS A 75 -10.43 2.76 -9.69
CA HIS A 75 -9.95 4.09 -10.11
C HIS A 75 -9.00 4.69 -9.07
N GLY A 76 -9.38 4.66 -7.79
CA GLY A 76 -8.49 5.10 -6.71
C GLY A 76 -7.16 4.34 -6.70
N LEU A 77 -7.21 3.02 -6.89
CA LEU A 77 -5.99 2.19 -7.02
C LEU A 77 -5.08 2.67 -8.15
N ALA A 78 -5.66 3.00 -9.32
CA ALA A 78 -4.87 3.46 -10.47
C ALA A 78 -4.19 4.81 -10.20
N VAL A 79 -4.90 5.72 -9.54
CA VAL A 79 -4.37 7.03 -9.10
C VAL A 79 -3.21 6.81 -8.12
N GLU A 80 -3.43 6.02 -7.09
CA GLU A 80 -2.42 5.72 -6.05
C GLU A 80 -1.14 5.10 -6.62
N ILE A 81 -1.28 4.11 -7.53
CA ILE A 81 -0.12 3.50 -8.19
C ILE A 81 0.62 4.51 -9.05
N HIS A 82 -0.11 5.39 -9.74
CA HIS A 82 0.49 6.46 -10.54
C HIS A 82 1.29 7.43 -9.66
N GLU A 83 0.74 7.84 -8.53
CA GLU A 83 1.40 8.72 -7.56
C GLU A 83 2.64 8.09 -6.96
N LEU A 84 2.55 6.84 -6.49
CA LEU A 84 3.70 6.07 -5.98
C LEU A 84 4.83 6.00 -7.00
N ARG A 85 4.53 5.68 -8.25
CA ARG A 85 5.52 5.63 -9.34
C ARG A 85 6.10 7.01 -9.66
N SER A 86 5.27 8.03 -9.67
CA SER A 86 5.71 9.42 -9.89
C SER A 86 6.62 9.91 -8.76
N HIS A 87 6.39 9.39 -7.54
CA HIS A 87 7.23 9.63 -6.38
C HIS A 87 8.55 8.82 -6.41
N GLY A 88 8.67 7.86 -7.32
CA GLY A 88 9.89 7.07 -7.52
C GLY A 88 9.86 5.67 -6.92
N VAL A 89 8.70 5.20 -6.44
CA VAL A 89 8.56 3.81 -5.95
C VAL A 89 8.57 2.85 -7.14
N PRO A 90 9.51 1.90 -7.21
CA PRO A 90 9.57 0.92 -8.30
C PRO A 90 8.34 0.01 -8.30
N GLY A 91 7.87 -0.38 -9.49
CA GLY A 91 6.67 -1.21 -9.64
C GLY A 91 6.78 -2.59 -8.98
N ASP A 92 7.97 -3.17 -8.95
CA ASP A 92 8.28 -4.46 -8.30
C ASP A 92 8.18 -4.39 -6.76
N ARG A 93 8.19 -3.20 -6.18
CA ARG A 93 7.95 -2.98 -4.75
C ARG A 93 6.48 -2.70 -4.43
N ILE A 94 5.60 -2.59 -5.42
CA ILE A 94 4.17 -2.31 -5.22
C ILE A 94 3.39 -3.62 -5.27
N LEU A 95 2.79 -3.99 -4.13
CA LEU A 95 1.91 -5.14 -4.02
C LEU A 95 0.44 -4.69 -3.98
N VAL A 96 -0.33 -5.09 -4.99
CA VAL A 96 -1.76 -4.80 -5.04
C VAL A 96 -2.55 -5.85 -4.28
N VAL A 97 -3.41 -5.42 -3.36
CA VAL A 97 -4.33 -6.28 -2.62
C VAL A 97 -5.77 -5.86 -2.91
N VAL A 98 -6.55 -6.76 -3.51
CA VAL A 98 -7.98 -6.56 -3.71
C VAL A 98 -8.74 -7.17 -2.53
N ASN A 99 -9.22 -6.31 -1.64
CA ASN A 99 -10.01 -6.71 -0.47
C ASN A 99 -11.47 -6.92 -0.86
N ARG A 100 -12.18 -7.80 -0.14
CA ARG A 100 -13.56 -8.23 -0.44
C ARG A 100 -13.72 -8.80 -1.85
N ALA A 101 -12.68 -9.45 -2.34
CA ALA A 101 -12.62 -9.99 -3.69
C ALA A 101 -13.68 -11.08 -3.95
N PRO A 102 -14.19 -11.17 -5.18
CA PRO A 102 -15.11 -12.23 -5.58
C PRO A 102 -14.41 -13.60 -5.49
N ARG A 103 -15.20 -14.64 -5.23
CA ARG A 103 -14.68 -16.01 -5.16
C ARG A 103 -14.45 -16.64 -6.54
N SER A 104 -15.13 -16.15 -7.55
CA SER A 104 -15.06 -16.65 -8.92
C SER A 104 -13.68 -16.38 -9.53
N ALA A 105 -13.01 -17.40 -10.03
CA ALA A 105 -11.75 -17.27 -10.73
C ALA A 105 -11.86 -16.39 -11.98
N ARG A 106 -12.97 -16.49 -12.70
CA ARG A 106 -13.25 -15.65 -13.88
C ARG A 106 -13.29 -14.17 -13.52
N HIS A 107 -14.06 -13.82 -12.48
CA HIS A 107 -14.15 -12.42 -12.06
C HIS A 107 -12.80 -11.89 -11.54
N ARG A 108 -11.96 -12.72 -10.91
CA ARG A 108 -10.61 -12.31 -10.51
C ARG A 108 -9.72 -12.04 -11.72
N ALA A 109 -9.79 -12.91 -12.75
CA ALA A 109 -9.07 -12.70 -14.00
C ALA A 109 -9.51 -11.41 -14.72
N ASP A 110 -10.82 -11.11 -14.69
CA ASP A 110 -11.35 -9.86 -15.23
C ASP A 110 -10.85 -8.65 -14.47
N LEU A 111 -10.80 -8.72 -13.12
CA LEU A 111 -10.22 -7.68 -12.27
C LEU A 111 -8.72 -7.50 -12.51
N THR A 112 -7.96 -8.58 -12.66
CA THR A 112 -6.51 -8.49 -12.96
C THR A 112 -6.27 -7.74 -14.26
N ARG A 113 -7.05 -8.06 -15.32
CA ARG A 113 -6.97 -7.34 -16.60
C ARG A 113 -7.35 -5.87 -16.45
N ALA A 114 -8.45 -5.58 -15.77
CA ALA A 114 -8.90 -4.20 -15.57
C ALA A 114 -7.86 -3.37 -14.77
N ILE A 115 -7.21 -3.96 -13.78
CA ILE A 115 -6.13 -3.31 -13.02
C ILE A 115 -4.95 -3.03 -13.96
N ALA A 116 -4.49 -4.01 -14.72
CA ALA A 116 -3.39 -3.84 -15.66
C ALA A 116 -3.68 -2.76 -16.70
N ASP A 117 -4.90 -2.75 -17.25
CA ASP A 117 -5.33 -1.75 -18.24
C ASP A 117 -5.37 -0.33 -17.64
N LEU A 118 -5.89 -0.19 -16.41
CA LEU A 118 -6.00 1.11 -15.74
C LEU A 118 -4.64 1.67 -15.28
N THR A 119 -3.74 0.81 -14.85
CA THR A 119 -2.44 1.22 -14.32
C THR A 119 -1.35 1.33 -15.38
N GLY A 120 -1.61 0.84 -16.59
CA GLY A 120 -0.60 0.71 -17.65
C GLY A 120 0.55 -0.24 -17.26
N ALA A 121 0.34 -1.06 -16.25
CA ALA A 121 1.35 -1.91 -15.65
C ALA A 121 1.19 -3.35 -16.13
N ALA A 122 1.84 -3.69 -17.22
CA ALA A 122 1.86 -5.06 -17.74
C ALA A 122 2.50 -6.06 -16.76
N ASP A 123 3.39 -5.60 -15.91
CA ASP A 123 4.02 -6.34 -14.82
C ASP A 123 3.03 -6.80 -13.75
N LEU A 124 1.98 -6.04 -13.49
CA LEU A 124 0.88 -6.43 -12.58
C LEU A 124 -0.03 -7.53 -13.18
N ALA A 125 0.09 -7.81 -14.46
CA ALA A 125 -0.61 -8.91 -15.11
C ALA A 125 0.14 -10.25 -15.03
N ASP A 126 1.40 -10.25 -14.55
CA ASP A 126 2.18 -11.47 -14.35
C ASP A 126 1.46 -12.36 -13.31
N PRO A 127 1.24 -13.65 -13.60
CA PRO A 127 0.66 -14.60 -12.64
C PRO A 127 1.44 -14.73 -11.33
N HIS A 128 2.73 -14.40 -11.33
CA HIS A 128 3.61 -14.43 -10.15
C HIS A 128 3.68 -13.10 -9.41
N ALA A 129 3.33 -11.99 -10.06
CA ALA A 129 3.32 -10.63 -9.50
C ALA A 129 1.93 -9.99 -9.52
N GLY A 130 0.87 -10.72 -9.89
CA GLY A 130 -0.49 -10.23 -10.01
C GLY A 130 -1.13 -9.87 -8.66
N PRO A 131 -2.32 -9.23 -8.69
CA PRO A 131 -3.02 -8.81 -7.49
C PRO A 131 -3.34 -9.97 -6.53
N VAL A 132 -3.12 -9.74 -5.26
CA VAL A 132 -3.54 -10.64 -4.18
C VAL A 132 -5.01 -10.44 -3.87
N PHE A 133 -5.80 -11.51 -3.91
CA PHE A 133 -7.24 -11.46 -3.67
C PHE A 133 -7.60 -11.95 -2.27
N VAL A 134 -8.12 -11.04 -1.43
CA VAL A 134 -8.64 -11.36 -0.10
C VAL A 134 -10.16 -11.47 -0.18
N PRO A 135 -10.74 -12.66 0.01
CA PRO A 135 -12.17 -12.88 -0.15
C PRO A 135 -12.99 -12.22 0.98
N GLU A 136 -14.18 -11.76 0.65
CA GLU A 136 -15.11 -11.26 1.65
C GLU A 136 -15.51 -12.37 2.65
N ARG A 137 -15.48 -12.04 3.94
CA ARG A 137 -15.89 -12.91 5.04
C ARG A 137 -16.80 -12.18 6.01
N ARG A 138 -18.06 -12.61 6.13
CA ARG A 138 -19.04 -12.00 7.02
C ARG A 138 -18.77 -12.24 8.52
N THR A 139 -17.90 -13.19 8.84
CA THR A 139 -17.62 -13.60 10.23
C THR A 139 -16.42 -12.91 10.87
N LEU A 140 -15.86 -11.88 10.24
CA LEU A 140 -14.71 -11.16 10.80
C LEU A 140 -15.03 -10.36 12.07
N GLU A 141 -16.27 -9.95 12.26
CA GLU A 141 -16.70 -9.27 13.50
C GLU A 141 -16.43 -10.13 14.74
N ASN A 142 -16.58 -11.45 14.63
CA ASN A 142 -16.31 -12.37 15.73
C ASN A 142 -14.81 -12.45 16.05
N VAL A 143 -13.94 -12.32 15.05
CA VAL A 143 -12.48 -12.29 15.26
C VAL A 143 -12.06 -11.07 16.06
N HIS A 144 -12.67 -9.92 15.79
CA HIS A 144 -12.42 -8.68 16.53
C HIS A 144 -12.91 -8.73 17.97
N ARG A 145 -14.09 -9.35 18.18
CA ARG A 145 -14.72 -9.43 19.50
C ARG A 145 -14.04 -10.45 20.42
N ASP A 146 -13.64 -11.59 19.85
CA ASP A 146 -13.18 -12.75 20.62
C ASP A 146 -11.67 -12.92 20.61
N LEU A 147 -10.89 -11.98 20.04
CA LEU A 147 -9.44 -12.07 19.82
C LEU A 147 -9.02 -13.41 19.16
N ALA A 148 -9.91 -13.97 18.35
CA ALA A 148 -9.68 -15.23 17.67
C ALA A 148 -8.62 -15.10 16.58
N ARG A 149 -7.98 -16.22 16.23
CA ARG A 149 -7.00 -16.23 15.14
C ARG A 149 -7.67 -15.91 13.80
N PHE A 150 -7.01 -15.07 13.00
CA PHE A 150 -7.43 -14.79 11.63
C PHE A 150 -7.53 -16.10 10.82
N PRO A 151 -8.63 -16.32 10.10
CA PRO A 151 -8.74 -17.47 9.20
C PRO A 151 -7.63 -17.47 8.16
N SER A 152 -7.04 -18.64 7.91
CA SER A 152 -5.94 -18.79 6.93
C SER A 152 -6.32 -18.33 5.51
N ALA A 153 -7.60 -18.45 5.15
CA ALA A 153 -8.12 -17.96 3.87
C ALA A 153 -8.04 -16.43 3.70
N ILE A 154 -7.83 -15.68 4.80
CA ILE A 154 -7.64 -14.22 4.78
C ILE A 154 -6.17 -13.88 4.98
N ALA A 155 -5.52 -14.53 5.94
CA ALA A 155 -4.12 -14.26 6.27
C ALA A 155 -3.13 -14.87 5.25
N GLY A 156 -3.50 -15.97 4.60
CA GLY A 156 -2.64 -16.71 3.68
C GLY A 156 -2.28 -15.91 2.41
N PRO A 157 -3.27 -15.39 1.65
CA PRO A 157 -2.98 -14.68 0.40
C PRO A 157 -2.05 -13.48 0.55
N PRO A 158 -2.30 -12.51 1.46
CA PRO A 158 -1.39 -11.37 1.65
C PRO A 158 0.01 -11.79 2.09
N LYS A 159 0.09 -12.80 2.97
CA LYS A 159 1.39 -13.33 3.43
C LYS A 159 2.20 -13.93 2.28
N ALA A 160 1.56 -14.69 1.41
CA ALA A 160 2.21 -15.27 0.23
C ALA A 160 2.66 -14.18 -0.75
N GLY A 161 1.83 -13.14 -0.97
CA GLY A 161 2.17 -12.00 -1.80
C GLY A 161 3.40 -11.25 -1.32
N VAL A 162 3.45 -10.90 -0.03
CA VAL A 162 4.61 -10.23 0.57
C VAL A 162 5.87 -11.11 0.46
N THR A 163 5.76 -12.42 0.69
CA THR A 163 6.90 -13.34 0.56
C THR A 163 7.42 -13.47 -0.87
N ALA A 164 6.56 -13.27 -1.87
CA ALA A 164 6.96 -13.33 -3.28
C ALA A 164 7.70 -12.07 -3.75
N VAL A 165 7.51 -10.94 -3.07
CA VAL A 165 8.13 -9.65 -3.40
C VAL A 165 9.46 -9.44 -2.63
N LEU A 166 9.58 -10.00 -1.43
CA LEU A 166 10.81 -9.96 -0.62
C LEU A 166 11.80 -11.06 -1.03
#